data_d2ebc8a8f7ef05908c1e7187a3e40809
#
_entry.id   d2ebc8a8f7ef05908c1e7187a3e40809
#
_cell.length_a   1.000
_cell.length_b   1.000
_cell.length_c   1.000
_cell.angle_alpha   90.00
_cell.angle_beta   90.00
_cell.angle_gamma   90.00
#
_symmetry.space_group_name_H-M   'P 1'
#
loop_
_entity.id
_entity.type
_entity.pdbx_description
1 polymer ?
#
loop_
_entity_poly.entity_id
_entity_poly.type
_entity_poly.pdbx_seq_one_letter_code
_entity_poly.pdbx_strand_id
1 'polypeptide(L)'
;GIGGKWSFHFPGNVMQIYPGNAIGLGSAPEELEVARNTVQIHALVENTLGELEYRKALEEAEFADKDNANNLLFNSNGELENGEVYSNGMESGGVQNPHFYKAGAFNASNLSCLFFTAAVRVGYAPEIIWKEMRDMILNRGIPNGFLKENPHGIEQLNTIPDAIQEMMLQSCEGIIRIFPVWPRAEHPNASFRNFRAWGGFEVSAVLKDGEVERVTILSHKGHPCRIENPWPGKSVKVSYEYGRPDEVHFGEYLNIELYKEEHAELFRI
;
A
#
# COMPACT_ATOMS: atom_id res chain seq x y z
N GLY A 1 -19.63 1.39 -6.16
CA GLY A 1 -20.60 0.34 -5.89
C GLY A 1 -19.93 -1.02 -5.78
N ILE A 2 -20.17 -1.70 -4.69
CA ILE A 2 -19.67 -3.05 -4.36
C ILE A 2 -20.49 -4.09 -5.16
N GLY A 3 -20.66 -3.91 -6.45
CA GLY A 3 -21.42 -4.81 -7.31
C GLY A 3 -20.55 -5.65 -8.25
N GLY A 4 -19.25 -5.66 -8.05
CA GLY A 4 -18.34 -6.45 -8.87
C GLY A 4 -18.11 -7.83 -8.30
N LYS A 5 -18.00 -8.82 -9.15
CA LYS A 5 -17.58 -10.15 -8.77
C LYS A 5 -16.24 -10.08 -8.03
N TRP A 6 -16.16 -10.65 -6.85
CA TRP A 6 -14.93 -10.74 -6.08
C TRP A 6 -13.94 -11.61 -6.83
N SER A 7 -12.85 -11.06 -7.26
CA SER A 7 -11.75 -11.84 -7.79
C SER A 7 -10.57 -11.70 -6.85
N PHE A 8 -10.38 -12.68 -6.01
CA PHE A 8 -9.24 -12.71 -5.09
C PHE A 8 -7.92 -12.95 -5.82
N HIS A 9 -7.98 -13.36 -7.06
CA HIS A 9 -6.78 -13.62 -7.85
C HIS A 9 -6.16 -12.35 -8.43
N PHE A 10 -7.01 -11.41 -8.87
CA PHE A 10 -6.61 -10.07 -9.26
C PHE A 10 -7.59 -9.08 -8.65
N PRO A 11 -7.16 -8.21 -7.72
CA PRO A 11 -8.06 -7.22 -7.14
C PRO A 11 -8.26 -6.09 -8.15
N GLY A 12 -8.96 -6.36 -9.24
CA GLY A 12 -9.30 -5.35 -10.23
C GLY A 12 -9.86 -4.08 -9.61
N ASN A 13 -10.54 -4.22 -8.49
CA ASN A 13 -11.11 -3.13 -7.73
C ASN A 13 -10.09 -2.19 -7.08
N VAL A 14 -8.86 -2.64 -6.79
CA VAL A 14 -7.80 -1.78 -6.24
C VAL A 14 -6.80 -1.32 -7.30
N MET A 15 -6.92 -1.77 -8.53
CA MET A 15 -6.00 -1.36 -9.62
C MET A 15 -6.11 0.14 -9.96
N GLN A 16 -7.23 0.78 -9.66
CA GLN A 16 -7.37 2.23 -9.78
C GLN A 16 -6.52 2.98 -8.76
N ILE A 17 -6.26 2.36 -7.61
CA ILE A 17 -5.39 2.88 -6.55
C ILE A 17 -3.94 2.62 -6.94
N TYR A 18 -3.61 1.36 -7.22
CA TYR A 18 -2.28 0.94 -7.65
C TYR A 18 -2.39 -0.23 -8.66
N PRO A 19 -1.72 -0.15 -9.82
CA PRO A 19 -0.79 0.90 -10.24
C PRO A 19 -1.44 2.13 -10.90
N GLY A 20 -2.76 2.21 -10.95
CA GLY A 20 -3.49 3.18 -11.76
C GLY A 20 -3.38 4.65 -11.33
N ASN A 21 -3.03 4.95 -10.08
CA ASN A 21 -2.88 6.31 -9.52
C ASN A 21 -4.11 7.22 -9.67
N ALA A 22 -5.30 6.66 -9.84
CA ALA A 22 -6.53 7.43 -9.99
C ALA A 22 -7.15 7.82 -8.63
N ILE A 23 -6.83 7.06 -7.59
CA ILE A 23 -7.32 7.26 -6.23
C ILE A 23 -6.14 7.15 -5.26
N GLY A 24 -6.05 8.12 -4.33
CA GLY A 24 -5.02 8.19 -3.31
C GLY A 24 -5.42 9.10 -2.15
N LEU A 25 -4.49 9.45 -1.28
CA LEU A 25 -4.73 10.25 -0.07
C LEU A 25 -5.29 11.65 -0.37
N GLY A 26 -5.05 12.20 -1.56
CA GLY A 26 -5.54 13.50 -2.00
C GLY A 26 -6.88 13.46 -2.75
N SER A 27 -7.48 12.28 -2.91
CA SER A 27 -8.79 12.14 -3.55
C SER A 27 -9.92 12.77 -2.73
N ALA A 28 -11.06 13.01 -3.38
CA ALA A 28 -12.25 13.47 -2.68
C ALA A 28 -12.61 12.51 -1.52
N PRO A 29 -13.09 13.03 -0.37
CA PRO A 29 -13.35 12.20 0.82
C PRO A 29 -14.25 10.99 0.54
N GLU A 30 -15.27 11.16 -0.29
CA GLU A 30 -16.21 10.09 -0.64
C GLU A 30 -15.54 8.99 -1.49
N GLU A 31 -14.65 9.37 -2.42
CA GLU A 31 -13.90 8.42 -3.24
C GLU A 31 -12.89 7.65 -2.39
N LEU A 32 -12.19 8.37 -1.51
CA LEU A 32 -11.22 7.79 -0.59
C LEU A 32 -11.88 6.82 0.40
N GLU A 33 -13.09 7.14 0.89
CA GLU A 33 -13.86 6.26 1.76
C GLU A 33 -14.25 4.97 1.02
N VAL A 34 -14.75 5.05 -0.21
CA VAL A 34 -15.06 3.88 -1.03
C VAL A 34 -13.83 3.02 -1.26
N ALA A 35 -12.68 3.64 -1.55
CA ALA A 35 -11.42 2.93 -1.76
C ALA A 35 -10.94 2.24 -0.47
N ARG A 36 -11.01 2.91 0.67
CA ARG A 36 -10.69 2.33 1.99
C ARG A 36 -11.59 1.17 2.35
N ASN A 37 -12.89 1.31 2.15
CA ASN A 37 -13.86 0.23 2.37
C ASN A 37 -13.57 -0.96 1.46
N THR A 38 -13.19 -0.72 0.19
CA THR A 38 -12.80 -1.79 -0.72
C THR A 38 -11.56 -2.52 -0.21
N VAL A 39 -10.52 -1.79 0.20
CA VAL A 39 -9.31 -2.38 0.80
C VAL A 39 -9.66 -3.15 2.07
N GLN A 40 -10.47 -2.57 2.94
CA GLN A 40 -10.87 -3.20 4.20
C GLN A 40 -11.60 -4.52 3.98
N ILE A 41 -12.54 -4.56 3.05
CA ILE A 41 -13.27 -5.79 2.71
C ILE A 41 -12.31 -6.87 2.23
N HIS A 42 -11.40 -6.55 1.32
CA HIS A 42 -10.40 -7.49 0.83
C HIS A 42 -9.40 -7.95 1.93
N ALA A 43 -9.04 -7.06 2.85
CA ALA A 43 -8.15 -7.39 3.96
C ALA A 43 -8.82 -8.29 5.02
N LEU A 44 -10.12 -8.08 5.27
CA LEU A 44 -10.85 -8.72 6.36
C LEU A 44 -11.44 -10.09 6.01
N VAL A 45 -11.48 -10.48 4.75
CA VAL A 45 -12.14 -11.71 4.29
C VAL A 45 -11.72 -12.95 5.10
N GLU A 46 -10.57 -12.92 5.73
CA GLU A 46 -10.12 -14.03 6.56
C GLU A 46 -10.21 -13.82 8.06
N ASN A 47 -9.93 -12.61 8.53
CA ASN A 47 -9.71 -12.39 9.96
C ASN A 47 -10.99 -12.18 10.78
N THR A 48 -12.11 -11.85 10.14
CA THR A 48 -13.36 -11.48 10.83
C THR A 48 -14.55 -12.35 10.47
N LEU A 49 -14.50 -13.00 9.31
CA LEU A 49 -15.57 -13.89 8.88
C LEU A 49 -15.08 -15.32 9.06
N GLY A 50 -15.59 -16.00 10.08
CA GLY A 50 -15.48 -17.44 10.13
C GLY A 50 -15.98 -18.04 8.81
N GLU A 51 -15.59 -19.25 8.47
CA GLU A 51 -15.90 -19.92 7.21
C GLU A 51 -17.40 -19.85 6.84
N LEU A 52 -18.27 -19.88 7.83
CA LEU A 52 -19.74 -19.76 7.68
C LEU A 52 -20.18 -18.36 7.24
N GLU A 53 -19.57 -17.32 7.80
CA GLU A 53 -19.87 -15.94 7.42
C GLU A 53 -19.31 -15.59 6.05
N TYR A 54 -18.18 -16.16 5.70
CA TYR A 54 -17.62 -16.07 4.35
C TYR A 54 -18.55 -16.72 3.31
N ARG A 55 -19.08 -17.92 3.60
CA ARG A 55 -20.07 -18.58 2.73
C ARG A 55 -21.34 -17.74 2.59
N LYS A 56 -21.83 -17.15 3.68
CA LYS A 56 -22.98 -16.25 3.63
C LYS A 56 -22.69 -15.00 2.80
N ALA A 57 -21.54 -14.37 2.97
CA ALA A 57 -21.14 -13.22 2.18
C ALA A 57 -21.02 -13.54 0.68
N LEU A 58 -20.57 -14.74 0.33
CA LEU A 58 -20.57 -15.22 -1.05
C LEU A 58 -21.98 -15.44 -1.60
N GLU A 59 -22.88 -16.03 -0.81
CA GLU A 59 -24.28 -16.25 -1.18
C GLU A 59 -25.03 -14.92 -1.33
N GLU A 60 -24.83 -13.97 -0.40
CA GLU A 60 -25.45 -12.65 -0.42
C GLU A 60 -24.89 -11.76 -1.55
N ALA A 61 -23.63 -11.98 -1.97
CA ALA A 61 -23.02 -11.25 -3.07
C ALA A 61 -23.46 -11.74 -4.47
N GLU A 62 -24.43 -12.68 -4.58
CA GLU A 62 -24.85 -13.29 -5.84
C GLU A 62 -23.68 -13.95 -6.62
N PHE A 63 -22.67 -14.42 -5.92
CA PHE A 63 -21.58 -15.20 -6.53
C PHE A 63 -22.00 -16.61 -6.94
N ALA A 64 -23.22 -16.97 -6.68
CA ALA A 64 -23.79 -18.22 -7.08
C ALA A 64 -24.26 -18.20 -8.55
N ASP A 65 -23.34 -18.04 -9.47
CA ASP A 65 -23.42 -18.83 -10.69
C ASP A 65 -23.25 -20.29 -10.22
N LYS A 66 -24.37 -21.01 -10.14
CA LYS A 66 -24.42 -22.35 -9.53
C LYS A 66 -23.42 -23.35 -10.17
N ASP A 67 -23.00 -23.08 -11.40
CA ASP A 67 -22.03 -23.88 -12.13
C ASP A 67 -20.57 -23.57 -11.72
N ASN A 68 -20.32 -22.35 -11.20
CA ASN A 68 -19.03 -21.96 -10.62
C ASN A 68 -19.00 -22.12 -9.09
N ALA A 69 -20.12 -22.10 -8.42
CA ALA A 69 -20.20 -22.25 -6.96
C ALA A 69 -19.73 -23.64 -6.49
N ASN A 70 -19.93 -24.67 -7.30
CA ASN A 70 -19.43 -26.02 -7.02
C ASN A 70 -17.89 -26.07 -6.96
N ASN A 71 -17.20 -25.11 -7.54
CA ASN A 71 -15.75 -25.03 -7.49
C ASN A 71 -15.22 -24.21 -6.29
N LEU A 72 -16.12 -23.61 -5.49
CA LEU A 72 -15.79 -22.74 -4.37
C LEU A 72 -16.27 -23.28 -3.01
N LEU A 73 -16.94 -24.43 -2.99
CA LEU A 73 -17.45 -25.04 -1.77
C LEU A 73 -16.35 -25.83 -1.07
N PHE A 74 -15.92 -25.34 0.07
CA PHE A 74 -15.00 -26.02 0.97
C PHE A 74 -15.76 -26.58 2.16
N ASN A 75 -15.35 -27.76 2.61
CA ASN A 75 -15.87 -28.34 3.85
C ASN A 75 -15.37 -27.55 5.08
N SER A 76 -15.87 -27.90 6.28
CA SER A 76 -15.49 -27.30 7.55
C SER A 76 -13.99 -27.34 7.88
N ASN A 77 -13.22 -28.14 7.15
CA ASN A 77 -11.75 -28.25 7.27
C ASN A 77 -11.01 -27.41 6.21
N GLY A 78 -11.76 -26.70 5.34
CA GLY A 78 -11.19 -25.92 4.24
C GLY A 78 -10.73 -26.77 3.06
N GLU A 79 -11.30 -27.98 2.89
CA GLU A 79 -11.12 -28.86 1.75
C GLU A 79 -12.35 -28.76 0.85
N LEU A 80 -12.19 -28.96 -0.45
CA LEU A 80 -13.33 -29.05 -1.36
C LEU A 80 -14.26 -30.18 -0.97
N GLU A 81 -15.56 -29.95 -0.92
CA GLU A 81 -16.56 -30.95 -0.47
C GLU A 81 -16.53 -32.26 -1.25
N ASN A 82 -16.00 -32.25 -2.46
CA ASN A 82 -15.85 -33.45 -3.30
C ASN A 82 -14.49 -34.16 -3.19
N GLY A 83 -13.59 -33.69 -2.34
CA GLY A 83 -12.26 -34.30 -2.12
C GLY A 83 -11.33 -34.22 -3.35
N GLU A 84 -11.70 -33.53 -4.39
CA GLU A 84 -10.84 -33.31 -5.55
C GLU A 84 -9.84 -32.20 -5.29
N VAL A 85 -8.60 -32.55 -5.09
CA VAL A 85 -7.47 -31.65 -5.24
C VAL A 85 -7.35 -31.31 -6.71
N TYR A 86 -7.77 -30.13 -7.11
CA TYR A 86 -7.57 -29.65 -8.47
C TYR A 86 -6.08 -29.46 -8.74
N SER A 87 -5.43 -30.51 -9.19
CA SER A 87 -4.07 -30.48 -9.73
C SER A 87 -4.10 -30.22 -11.25
N ASN A 88 -4.87 -29.25 -11.68
CA ASN A 88 -4.76 -28.79 -13.05
C ASN A 88 -3.67 -27.77 -13.13
N GLY A 89 -2.62 -28.03 -13.88
CA GLY A 89 -1.44 -27.22 -14.16
C GLY A 89 -1.62 -25.74 -14.53
N MET A 90 -2.70 -25.14 -14.11
CA MET A 90 -2.87 -23.71 -13.88
C MET A 90 -2.54 -23.39 -12.42
N GLU A 91 -1.39 -23.84 -12.00
CA GLU A 91 -0.73 -23.40 -10.79
C GLU A 91 -0.42 -21.89 -10.81
N SER A 92 -0.58 -21.27 -11.95
CA SER A 92 -0.52 -19.83 -12.11
C SER A 92 -1.89 -19.20 -11.83
N GLY A 93 -2.26 -19.18 -10.56
CA GLY A 93 -3.24 -18.25 -10.10
C GLY A 93 -4.68 -18.62 -10.26
N GLY A 94 -4.98 -19.85 -10.30
CA GLY A 94 -6.37 -20.29 -10.20
C GLY A 94 -6.90 -20.08 -8.79
N VAL A 95 -8.14 -19.71 -8.74
CA VAL A 95 -9.05 -19.66 -7.61
C VAL A 95 -9.03 -20.93 -6.71
N GLN A 96 -8.11 -21.81 -6.92
CA GLN A 96 -8.13 -23.21 -6.56
C GLN A 96 -7.24 -23.59 -5.37
N ASN A 97 -6.52 -22.63 -4.79
CA ASN A 97 -5.79 -22.90 -3.56
C ASN A 97 -6.64 -22.46 -2.35
N PRO A 98 -7.19 -23.39 -1.55
CA PRO A 98 -7.98 -23.05 -0.38
C PRO A 98 -7.24 -22.17 0.63
N HIS A 99 -5.92 -22.26 0.66
CA HIS A 99 -5.09 -21.38 1.48
C HIS A 99 -5.12 -19.94 0.99
N PHE A 100 -5.40 -19.71 -0.26
CA PHE A 100 -5.50 -18.38 -0.87
C PHE A 100 -6.65 -17.55 -0.30
N TYR A 101 -7.75 -18.18 0.01
CA TYR A 101 -8.94 -17.53 0.56
C TYR A 101 -8.89 -17.36 2.07
N LYS A 102 -8.16 -18.24 2.74
CA LYS A 102 -7.96 -18.14 4.20
C LYS A 102 -7.03 -17.02 4.61
N ALA A 103 -6.31 -16.45 3.64
CA ALA A 103 -5.22 -15.53 3.93
C ALA A 103 -5.55 -14.05 3.67
N GLY A 104 -6.75 -13.74 3.18
CA GLY A 104 -7.07 -12.38 2.73
C GLY A 104 -6.11 -11.86 1.65
N ALA A 105 -6.36 -10.67 1.13
CA ALA A 105 -5.57 -10.15 0.01
C ALA A 105 -4.11 -9.87 0.36
N PHE A 106 -3.80 -9.62 1.63
CA PHE A 106 -2.41 -9.44 2.08
C PHE A 106 -1.56 -10.71 1.96
N ASN A 107 -2.18 -11.87 2.03
CA ASN A 107 -1.50 -13.15 2.01
C ASN A 107 -1.68 -13.92 0.70
N ALA A 108 -2.47 -13.40 -0.20
CA ALA A 108 -2.66 -14.01 -1.52
C ALA A 108 -1.37 -13.93 -2.34
N SER A 109 -0.94 -15.01 -2.99
CA SER A 109 0.36 -15.06 -3.65
C SER A 109 0.55 -13.96 -4.70
N ASN A 110 -0.28 -13.87 -5.71
CA ASN A 110 -0.10 -12.87 -6.77
C ASN A 110 -0.77 -11.52 -6.46
N LEU A 111 -1.70 -11.48 -5.52
CA LEU A 111 -2.44 -10.27 -5.17
C LEU A 111 -1.68 -9.35 -4.23
N SER A 112 -0.91 -9.93 -3.34
CA SER A 112 -0.16 -9.14 -2.37
C SER A 112 0.78 -8.15 -3.04
N CYS A 113 1.27 -8.43 -4.24
CA CYS A 113 2.14 -7.53 -4.99
C CYS A 113 1.49 -6.17 -5.33
N LEU A 114 0.18 -6.11 -5.43
CA LEU A 114 -0.56 -4.85 -5.65
C LEU A 114 -1.25 -4.36 -4.38
N PHE A 115 -1.68 -5.28 -3.55
CA PHE A 115 -2.59 -4.98 -2.46
C PHE A 115 -1.95 -4.19 -1.32
N PHE A 116 -0.71 -4.53 -0.93
CA PHE A 116 0.01 -3.79 0.10
C PHE A 116 0.18 -2.33 -0.28
N THR A 117 0.66 -2.07 -1.49
CA THR A 117 0.85 -0.70 -1.98
C THR A 117 -0.48 0.04 -2.13
N ALA A 118 -1.53 -0.62 -2.62
CA ALA A 118 -2.86 -0.03 -2.70
C ALA A 118 -3.41 0.35 -1.31
N ALA A 119 -3.24 -0.53 -0.31
CA ALA A 119 -3.63 -0.25 1.07
C ALA A 119 -2.89 0.95 1.65
N VAL A 120 -1.58 1.05 1.39
CA VAL A 120 -0.77 2.21 1.79
C VAL A 120 -1.28 3.49 1.12
N ARG A 121 -1.58 3.48 -0.17
CA ARG A 121 -1.99 4.67 -0.92
C ARG A 121 -3.32 5.26 -0.50
N VAL A 122 -4.18 4.48 0.12
CA VAL A 122 -5.45 4.97 0.66
C VAL A 122 -5.39 5.23 2.18
N GLY A 123 -4.24 5.07 2.80
CA GLY A 123 -4.08 5.29 4.24
C GLY A 123 -4.81 4.25 5.09
N TYR A 124 -4.78 2.99 4.68
CA TYR A 124 -5.22 1.89 5.54
C TYR A 124 -4.34 1.81 6.79
N ALA A 125 -4.84 1.19 7.86
CA ALA A 125 -4.16 1.14 9.17
C ALA A 125 -2.70 0.67 9.04
N PRO A 126 -1.70 1.53 9.28
CA PRO A 126 -0.30 1.21 9.05
C PRO A 126 0.22 0.07 9.92
N GLU A 127 -0.31 -0.09 11.14
CA GLU A 127 0.03 -1.16 12.06
C GLU A 127 -0.40 -2.53 11.51
N ILE A 128 -1.57 -2.57 10.87
CA ILE A 128 -2.06 -3.81 10.21
C ILE A 128 -1.19 -4.13 9.01
N ILE A 129 -0.93 -3.15 8.13
CA ILE A 129 -0.05 -3.35 6.96
C ILE A 129 1.31 -3.88 7.40
N TRP A 130 1.91 -3.26 8.42
CA TRP A 130 3.22 -3.65 8.95
C TRP A 130 3.22 -5.08 9.51
N LYS A 131 2.18 -5.41 10.29
CA LYS A 131 2.01 -6.75 10.83
C LYS A 131 1.90 -7.80 9.70
N GLU A 132 1.05 -7.55 8.72
CA GLU A 132 0.85 -8.48 7.60
C GLU A 132 2.12 -8.66 6.75
N MET A 133 2.88 -7.60 6.49
CA MET A 133 4.19 -7.70 5.83
C MET A 133 5.17 -8.57 6.62
N ARG A 134 5.24 -8.34 7.93
CA ARG A 134 6.09 -9.13 8.82
C ARG A 134 5.69 -10.59 8.86
N ASP A 135 4.41 -10.87 9.01
CA ASP A 135 3.87 -12.23 9.05
C ASP A 135 4.11 -12.95 7.72
N MET A 136 3.98 -12.26 6.59
CA MET A 136 4.33 -12.78 5.27
C MET A 136 5.80 -13.20 5.18
N ILE A 137 6.72 -12.34 5.62
CA ILE A 137 8.15 -12.66 5.61
C ILE A 137 8.46 -13.86 6.51
N LEU A 138 7.98 -13.82 7.75
CA LEU A 138 8.36 -14.81 8.76
C LEU A 138 7.77 -16.18 8.49
N ASN A 139 6.53 -16.24 8.02
CA ASN A 139 5.80 -17.49 7.87
C ASN A 139 5.94 -18.10 6.47
N ARG A 140 6.12 -17.26 5.44
CA ARG A 140 6.06 -17.69 4.04
C ARG A 140 7.33 -17.38 3.25
N GLY A 141 8.13 -16.43 3.71
CA GLY A 141 9.39 -16.06 3.05
C GLY A 141 10.41 -17.18 3.01
N ILE A 142 11.16 -17.26 1.94
CA ILE A 142 12.35 -18.11 1.81
C ILE A 142 13.60 -17.24 1.61
N PRO A 143 14.83 -17.77 1.82
CA PRO A 143 16.03 -16.95 1.91
C PRO A 143 16.34 -16.06 0.70
N ASN A 144 15.81 -16.39 -0.47
CA ASN A 144 16.00 -15.59 -1.69
C ASN A 144 14.94 -14.49 -1.86
N GLY A 145 14.04 -14.29 -0.86
CA GLY A 145 12.98 -13.30 -0.89
C GLY A 145 11.66 -13.74 -1.53
N PHE A 146 11.61 -14.90 -2.16
CA PHE A 146 10.36 -15.46 -2.68
C PHE A 146 9.48 -16.04 -1.57
N LEU A 147 8.26 -16.42 -1.92
CA LEU A 147 7.36 -17.13 -1.04
C LEU A 147 7.42 -18.65 -1.29
N LYS A 148 7.19 -19.42 -0.24
CA LYS A 148 7.20 -20.90 -0.31
C LYS A 148 6.23 -21.44 -1.35
N GLU A 149 5.04 -20.83 -1.42
CA GLU A 149 3.95 -21.25 -2.31
C GLU A 149 4.14 -20.80 -3.76
N ASN A 150 5.00 -19.82 -3.99
CA ASN A 150 5.33 -19.32 -5.32
C ASN A 150 6.84 -18.99 -5.42
N PRO A 151 7.71 -20.00 -5.42
CA PRO A 151 9.17 -19.79 -5.34
C PRO A 151 9.79 -19.24 -6.64
N HIS A 152 8.98 -18.88 -7.62
CA HIS A 152 9.38 -18.30 -8.90
C HIS A 152 8.62 -17.02 -9.25
N GLY A 153 7.75 -16.54 -8.35
CA GLY A 153 6.96 -15.32 -8.53
C GLY A 153 7.79 -14.07 -8.27
N ILE A 154 8.47 -13.55 -9.28
CA ILE A 154 9.34 -12.38 -9.17
C ILE A 154 8.59 -11.12 -8.73
N GLU A 155 7.33 -11.00 -9.06
CA GLU A 155 6.46 -9.89 -8.68
C GLU A 155 6.34 -9.77 -7.15
N GLN A 156 6.51 -10.85 -6.43
CA GLN A 156 6.41 -10.88 -4.98
C GLN A 156 7.65 -10.34 -4.28
N LEU A 157 8.80 -10.38 -4.93
CA LEU A 157 10.04 -9.80 -4.40
C LEU A 157 9.92 -8.31 -4.12
N ASN A 158 9.13 -7.59 -4.92
CA ASN A 158 9.00 -6.14 -4.84
C ASN A 158 7.84 -5.71 -3.94
N THR A 159 6.95 -6.61 -3.56
CA THR A 159 5.74 -6.31 -2.79
C THR A 159 6.04 -5.53 -1.52
N ILE A 160 6.93 -6.04 -0.69
CA ILE A 160 7.24 -5.44 0.60
C ILE A 160 8.13 -4.21 0.46
N PRO A 161 9.23 -4.24 -0.32
CA PRO A 161 10.02 -3.03 -0.57
C PRO A 161 9.21 -1.87 -1.14
N ASP A 162 8.32 -2.12 -2.09
CA ASP A 162 7.46 -1.12 -2.69
C ASP A 162 6.47 -0.51 -1.67
N ALA A 163 5.81 -1.36 -0.89
CA ALA A 163 4.92 -0.92 0.16
C ALA A 163 5.65 -0.09 1.24
N ILE A 164 6.82 -0.53 1.71
CA ILE A 164 7.63 0.22 2.67
C ILE A 164 8.04 1.58 2.10
N GLN A 165 8.46 1.61 0.84
CA GLN A 165 8.81 2.87 0.18
C GLN A 165 7.62 3.83 0.15
N GLU A 166 6.44 3.36 -0.24
CA GLU A 166 5.20 4.15 -0.26
C GLU A 166 4.72 4.55 1.16
N MET A 167 5.00 3.75 2.18
CA MET A 167 4.75 4.12 3.58
C MET A 167 5.62 5.29 4.06
N MET A 168 6.84 5.39 3.50
CA MET A 168 7.81 6.44 3.86
C MET A 168 7.68 7.67 2.98
N LEU A 169 7.44 7.50 1.67
CA LEU A 169 7.39 8.58 0.70
C LEU A 169 6.34 8.29 -0.37
N GLN A 170 5.36 9.17 -0.50
CA GLN A 170 4.43 9.16 -1.64
C GLN A 170 4.60 10.42 -2.47
N SER A 171 4.43 10.29 -3.79
CA SER A 171 4.47 11.42 -4.73
C SER A 171 3.59 11.20 -5.97
N CYS A 172 2.82 10.12 -6.00
CA CYS A 172 2.04 9.69 -7.17
C CYS A 172 0.94 10.66 -7.61
N GLU A 173 0.50 11.55 -6.72
CA GLU A 173 -0.50 12.59 -7.01
C GLU A 173 0.13 13.96 -7.32
N GLY A 174 1.45 14.01 -7.56
CA GLY A 174 2.17 15.26 -7.73
C GLY A 174 2.38 16.04 -6.44
N ILE A 175 2.11 15.41 -5.29
CA ILE A 175 2.31 15.94 -3.95
C ILE A 175 3.27 15.01 -3.23
N ILE A 176 4.38 15.55 -2.73
CA ILE A 176 5.31 14.79 -1.90
C ILE A 176 4.73 14.71 -0.49
N ARG A 177 4.58 13.48 0.03
CA ARG A 177 4.14 13.19 1.40
C ARG A 177 5.21 12.41 2.14
N ILE A 178 5.56 12.86 3.34
CA ILE A 178 6.65 12.31 4.16
C ILE A 178 6.05 11.47 5.28
N PHE A 179 6.39 10.18 5.31
CA PHE A 179 5.85 9.20 6.26
C PHE A 179 4.32 9.23 6.37
N PRO A 180 3.59 9.24 5.21
CA PRO A 180 2.15 9.42 5.22
C PRO A 180 1.39 8.26 5.89
N VAL A 181 1.91 7.04 5.80
CA VAL A 181 1.28 5.82 6.33
C VAL A 181 2.35 4.97 7.04
N TRP A 182 2.96 5.54 8.08
CA TRP A 182 4.01 4.90 8.86
C TRP A 182 3.49 4.53 10.26
N PRO A 183 3.75 3.33 10.80
CA PRO A 183 3.29 2.91 12.14
C PRO A 183 4.15 3.57 13.23
N ARG A 184 3.94 4.87 13.44
CA ARG A 184 4.78 5.73 14.30
C ARG A 184 4.78 5.32 15.77
N ALA A 185 3.70 4.69 16.24
CA ALA A 185 3.60 4.23 17.62
C ALA A 185 4.58 3.08 17.90
N GLU A 186 4.71 2.13 16.95
CA GLU A 186 5.59 0.98 17.07
C GLU A 186 7.02 1.28 16.59
N HIS A 187 7.13 2.15 15.59
CA HIS A 187 8.38 2.51 14.94
C HIS A 187 8.58 4.04 14.93
N PRO A 188 8.80 4.66 16.12
CA PRO A 188 8.90 6.11 16.24
C PRO A 188 10.16 6.70 15.60
N ASN A 189 11.14 5.85 15.26
CA ASN A 189 12.38 6.28 14.64
C ASN A 189 12.57 5.57 13.31
N ALA A 190 12.66 6.34 12.24
CA ALA A 190 12.88 5.85 10.89
C ALA A 190 13.61 6.90 10.03
N SER A 191 14.24 6.48 8.97
CA SER A 191 14.81 7.41 8.00
C SER A 191 14.91 6.77 6.63
N PHE A 192 14.85 7.60 5.61
CA PHE A 192 15.18 7.20 4.25
C PHE A 192 16.08 8.25 3.61
N ARG A 193 16.83 7.84 2.60
CA ARG A 193 17.75 8.72 1.88
C ARG A 193 17.63 8.50 0.39
N ASN A 194 17.63 9.60 -0.34
CA ASN A 194 17.73 9.63 -1.79
C ASN A 194 16.60 8.87 -2.51
N PHE A 195 15.39 8.86 -1.92
CA PHE A 195 14.23 8.29 -2.57
C PHE A 195 13.77 9.19 -3.72
N ARG A 196 13.48 8.57 -4.85
CA ARG A 196 13.00 9.31 -6.03
C ARG A 196 11.52 9.63 -5.90
N ALA A 197 11.18 10.89 -6.16
CA ALA A 197 9.82 11.39 -6.22
C ALA A 197 9.49 11.92 -7.61
N TRP A 198 8.22 11.93 -7.95
CA TRP A 198 7.73 12.46 -9.21
C TRP A 198 8.09 13.94 -9.36
N GLY A 199 8.29 14.39 -10.60
CA GLY A 199 8.78 15.74 -10.86
C GLY A 199 10.30 15.86 -10.95
N GLY A 200 11.03 14.75 -10.72
CA GLY A 200 12.50 14.71 -10.78
C GLY A 200 13.13 15.19 -9.47
N PHE A 201 12.49 14.87 -8.36
CA PHE A 201 13.01 15.14 -7.03
C PHE A 201 13.71 13.92 -6.44
N GLU A 202 14.65 14.18 -5.56
CA GLU A 202 15.26 13.21 -4.68
C GLU A 202 15.07 13.69 -3.23
N VAL A 203 14.50 12.83 -2.40
CA VAL A 203 14.04 13.21 -1.08
C VAL A 203 14.70 12.34 -0.02
N SER A 204 15.10 12.96 1.07
CA SER A 204 15.54 12.28 2.28
C SER A 204 14.77 12.84 3.47
N ALA A 205 14.45 11.99 4.44
CA ALA A 205 13.80 12.45 5.67
C ALA A 205 14.18 11.61 6.88
N VAL A 206 14.05 12.21 8.04
CA VAL A 206 14.28 11.59 9.35
C VAL A 206 13.01 11.75 10.18
N LEU A 207 12.52 10.64 10.69
CA LEU A 207 11.50 10.54 11.73
C LEU A 207 12.19 10.22 13.05
N LYS A 208 11.92 10.98 14.08
CA LYS A 208 12.46 10.80 15.42
C LYS A 208 11.37 11.02 16.46
N ASP A 209 11.27 10.09 17.39
CA ASP A 209 10.25 10.13 18.45
C ASP A 209 8.80 10.32 17.90
N GLY A 210 8.51 9.72 16.73
CA GLY A 210 7.23 9.79 16.05
C GLY A 210 6.96 11.08 15.26
N GLU A 211 7.88 12.04 15.27
CA GLU A 211 7.76 13.30 14.51
C GLU A 211 8.83 13.41 13.43
N VAL A 212 8.50 14.05 12.33
CA VAL A 212 9.49 14.37 11.30
C VAL A 212 10.46 15.39 11.87
N GLU A 213 11.75 15.05 11.88
CA GLU A 213 12.80 15.94 12.37
C GLU A 213 13.29 16.88 11.27
N ARG A 214 13.51 16.35 10.07
CA ARG A 214 14.08 17.06 8.93
C ARG A 214 13.66 16.41 7.61
N VAL A 215 13.52 17.24 6.59
CA VAL A 215 13.34 16.82 5.20
C VAL A 215 14.37 17.53 4.33
N THR A 216 15.01 16.80 3.43
CA THR A 216 15.92 17.36 2.40
C THR A 216 15.38 17.00 1.03
N ILE A 217 15.36 17.95 0.12
CA ILE A 217 14.89 17.79 -1.26
C ILE A 217 15.96 18.30 -2.21
N LEU A 218 16.37 17.47 -3.16
CA LEU A 218 17.17 17.85 -4.32
C LEU A 218 16.29 17.88 -5.56
N SER A 219 16.29 18.97 -6.29
CA SER A 219 15.59 19.10 -7.57
C SER A 219 16.52 18.85 -8.74
N HIS A 220 16.41 17.73 -9.42
CA HIS A 220 17.23 17.45 -10.62
C HIS A 220 16.80 18.21 -11.85
N LYS A 221 15.58 18.78 -11.89
CA LYS A 221 15.01 19.37 -13.09
C LYS A 221 14.59 20.83 -12.94
N GLY A 222 14.53 21.36 -11.74
CA GLY A 222 14.07 22.72 -11.47
C GLY A 222 12.57 22.89 -11.66
N HIS A 223 11.79 21.90 -11.28
CA HIS A 223 10.34 21.98 -11.27
C HIS A 223 9.82 22.53 -9.93
N PRO A 224 8.65 23.20 -9.92
CA PRO A 224 7.97 23.53 -8.69
C PRO A 224 7.71 22.27 -7.85
N CYS A 225 8.06 22.31 -6.57
CA CYS A 225 7.87 21.23 -5.63
C CYS A 225 6.65 21.50 -4.76
N ARG A 226 5.65 20.62 -4.82
CA ARG A 226 4.52 20.65 -3.92
C ARG A 226 4.66 19.55 -2.90
N ILE A 227 4.73 19.93 -1.62
CA ILE A 227 4.86 19.00 -0.51
C ILE A 227 3.74 19.23 0.51
N GLU A 228 3.13 18.17 1.01
CA GLU A 228 2.27 18.24 2.17
C GLU A 228 3.10 18.59 3.39
N ASN A 229 2.64 19.56 4.19
CA ASN A 229 3.38 20.03 5.35
C ASN A 229 3.64 18.89 6.34
N PRO A 230 4.90 18.45 6.53
CA PRO A 230 5.21 17.34 7.44
C PRO A 230 4.92 17.66 8.91
N TRP A 231 4.64 18.91 9.24
CA TRP A 231 4.31 19.41 10.58
C TRP A 231 2.97 20.16 10.57
N PRO A 232 1.83 19.46 10.58
CA PRO A 232 0.51 20.06 10.45
C PRO A 232 0.30 21.21 11.44
N GLY A 233 -0.18 22.37 10.92
CA GLY A 233 -0.44 23.56 11.72
C GLY A 233 0.81 24.31 12.21
N LYS A 234 2.00 23.96 11.75
CA LYS A 234 3.25 24.66 12.04
C LYS A 234 3.78 25.38 10.82
N SER A 235 4.52 26.45 11.05
CA SER A 235 5.32 27.10 10.02
C SER A 235 6.56 26.27 9.69
N VAL A 236 6.96 26.31 8.44
CA VAL A 236 8.11 25.57 7.91
C VAL A 236 9.11 26.57 7.35
N LYS A 237 10.32 26.50 7.86
CA LYS A 237 11.46 27.18 7.28
C LYS A 237 12.05 26.32 6.18
N VAL A 238 12.28 26.90 5.02
CA VAL A 238 13.00 26.30 3.90
C VAL A 238 14.32 27.02 3.73
N SER A 239 15.41 26.30 3.90
CA SER A 239 16.77 26.82 3.70
C SER A 239 17.34 26.23 2.42
N TYR A 240 17.95 27.07 1.60
CA TYR A 240 18.51 26.71 0.31
C TYR A 240 20.02 26.72 0.32
N GLU A 241 20.64 25.90 -0.53
CA GLU A 241 22.08 26.01 -0.78
C GLU A 241 22.44 27.29 -1.53
N TYR A 242 23.71 27.61 -1.56
CA TYR A 242 24.34 28.69 -2.35
C TYR A 242 23.86 30.12 -2.02
N GLY A 243 23.39 30.36 -0.78
CA GLY A 243 23.12 31.72 -0.30
C GLY A 243 21.81 32.33 -0.78
N ARG A 244 20.91 31.56 -1.34
CA ARG A 244 19.53 31.98 -1.54
C ARG A 244 18.89 32.23 -0.16
N PRO A 245 18.14 33.32 0.02
CA PRO A 245 17.47 33.61 1.30
C PRO A 245 16.51 32.51 1.71
N ASP A 246 16.49 32.23 3.01
CA ASP A 246 15.51 31.30 3.58
C ASP A 246 14.09 31.83 3.38
N GLU A 247 13.15 30.91 3.20
CA GLU A 247 11.73 31.20 3.10
C GLU A 247 10.96 30.60 4.27
N VAL A 248 9.82 31.19 4.62
CA VAL A 248 8.90 30.65 5.62
C VAL A 248 7.56 30.40 4.95
N HIS A 249 7.12 29.16 5.03
CA HIS A 249 5.85 28.71 4.49
C HIS A 249 4.91 28.29 5.61
N PHE A 250 3.60 28.43 5.37
CA PHE A 250 2.54 27.98 6.25
C PHE A 250 1.37 27.44 5.43
N GLY A 251 0.69 26.44 5.94
CA GLY A 251 -0.47 25.82 5.32
C GLY A 251 -0.36 24.32 5.29
N GLU A 252 -1.37 23.67 4.72
CA GLU A 252 -1.42 22.23 4.54
C GLU A 252 -0.45 21.76 3.44
N TYR A 253 -0.37 22.54 2.37
CA TYR A 253 0.55 22.30 1.26
C TYR A 253 1.52 23.45 1.10
N LEU A 254 2.79 23.11 0.93
CA LEU A 254 3.85 24.06 0.66
C LEU A 254 4.21 23.97 -0.82
N ASN A 255 4.23 25.12 -1.51
CA ASN A 255 4.71 25.22 -2.88
C ASN A 255 6.08 25.89 -2.85
N ILE A 256 7.11 25.14 -3.19
CA ILE A 256 8.50 25.55 -3.09
C ILE A 256 9.09 25.62 -4.50
N GLU A 257 9.58 26.78 -4.90
CA GLU A 257 10.30 26.93 -6.16
C GLU A 257 11.74 26.45 -5.97
N LEU A 258 12.12 25.44 -6.74
CA LEU A 258 13.47 24.89 -6.72
C LEU A 258 14.13 25.01 -8.11
N TYR A 259 15.37 25.48 -8.14
CA TYR A 259 16.15 25.49 -9.37
C TYR A 259 16.72 24.09 -9.67
N LYS A 260 17.21 23.93 -10.89
CA LYS A 260 17.86 22.68 -11.27
C LYS A 260 19.13 22.47 -10.44
N GLU A 261 19.29 21.23 -9.93
CA GLU A 261 20.37 20.81 -9.05
C GLU A 261 20.44 21.61 -7.72
N GLU A 262 19.33 22.21 -7.30
CA GLU A 262 19.24 22.91 -6.02
C GLU A 262 18.79 21.98 -4.91
N HIS A 263 19.44 22.10 -3.76
CA HIS A 263 19.05 21.48 -2.50
C HIS A 263 18.27 22.43 -1.61
N ALA A 264 17.23 21.92 -0.96
CA ALA A 264 16.50 22.60 0.09
C ALA A 264 16.39 21.70 1.33
N GLU A 265 16.51 22.31 2.49
CA GLU A 265 16.22 21.68 3.78
C GLU A 265 15.00 22.32 4.43
N LEU A 266 14.10 21.49 4.94
CA LEU A 266 12.85 21.92 5.59
C LEU A 266 12.91 21.61 7.08
N PHE A 267 12.53 22.59 7.88
CA PHE A 267 12.49 22.50 9.34
C PHE A 267 11.21 23.11 9.89
N ARG A 268 10.73 22.55 10.98
CA ARG A 268 9.65 23.13 11.78
C ARG A 268 10.16 24.35 12.54
N ILE A 269 9.37 25.44 12.56
CA ILE A 269 9.58 26.62 13.40
C ILE A 269 8.30 27.01 14.15
#